data_365ff72c0440949ad24221cb623273ce
#
_entry.id   365ff72c0440949ad24221cb623273ce
#
_cell.length_a   1.000
_cell.length_b   1.000
_cell.length_c   1.000
_cell.angle_alpha   90.00
_cell.angle_beta   90.00
_cell.angle_gamma   90.00
#
_symmetry.space_group_name_H-M   'P 1'
#
loop_
_entity.id
_entity.type
_entity.pdbx_description
1 polymer ?
#
loop_
_entity_poly.entity_id
_entity_poly.type
_entity_poly.pdbx_seq_one_letter_code
_entity_poly.pdbx_strand_id
1 'polypeptide(L)'
;MEVPALALLVLTSICVQADRICVGYLSTNSSERVDTLLENNVPVTSSVDLVETNHTGTYCSLGGISPVHLGDCSFEGWILGNPACASNLGVREWSYLIEDPSAPHGLCYPGELDNNGELRHLFSGIKSFSRTELIAPTSWGAVNDGVTAACKDRGASSFYRNLVWFVKRENTYPVIRGTYNNTTGRDVLVIWGIHHPVSTDEARTLYAKDNPYTLASTGSWSKKYNLETGTRPGYNGQKSWMKIYWYLMHPGDSISFESNGGLLAPRYGYIIEEYGKGRIFQSRIRIAKCNTKCQTSVGGINTNKTFQNIERNALGDCPKYIKSGQLKLATGLRNVPAISNRGLFGAIAGFIEGGWPGLINGWYGFQHQNEQGTGIAADKESTQKAIDQITTKINNIIEKMNGNYDSIRGEFSQVEQRINMLADRIDDAVTDIWSYNAKLLVLLENDKTLDMHDANVRNLHDQVRRVLKANAIDEGNGCFELLHKCNDSCMETIRNGTYNHMEYEEESKLKRQEIEGIKLKSDDNVYKALSIYSCIASSIVLVGLILAFIMWACSSGSCRFNICI
;
A
#
# COMPACT_ATOMS: atom_id res chain seq x y z
N MET A 1 -15.26 68.79 44.86
CA MET A 1 -14.92 67.84 43.76
C MET A 1 -13.67 67.05 44.22
N GLU A 2 -13.86 66.11 45.11
CA GLU A 2 -12.86 65.14 45.46
C GLU A 2 -13.53 63.86 45.87
N VAL A 3 -13.87 63.06 44.89
CA VAL A 3 -14.13 61.64 45.01
C VAL A 3 -13.74 60.99 43.67
N PRO A 4 -12.56 60.49 43.60
CA PRO A 4 -12.47 59.15 43.06
C PRO A 4 -11.25 58.30 43.49
N ALA A 5 -10.56 58.62 44.49
CA ALA A 5 -9.37 57.84 44.89
C ALA A 5 -9.67 56.58 45.72
N LEU A 6 -10.86 56.49 46.34
CA LEU A 6 -11.24 55.32 47.14
C LEU A 6 -11.94 54.19 46.33
N ALA A 7 -12.43 54.47 45.12
CA ALA A 7 -13.10 53.45 44.30
C ALA A 7 -12.11 52.60 43.45
N LEU A 8 -10.87 53.07 43.29
CA LEU A 8 -9.85 52.31 42.53
C LEU A 8 -9.04 51.33 43.40
N LEU A 9 -9.13 51.44 44.70
CA LEU A 9 -8.39 50.55 45.64
C LEU A 9 -9.15 49.29 46.03
N VAL A 10 -10.42 49.17 45.67
CA VAL A 10 -11.21 47.96 45.93
C VAL A 10 -11.23 46.98 44.73
N LEU A 11 -10.71 47.39 43.58
CA LEU A 11 -10.66 46.54 42.40
C LEU A 11 -9.33 45.81 42.16
N THR A 12 -8.38 45.95 43.05
CA THR A 12 -7.20 45.09 43.11
C THR A 12 -7.29 44.10 44.28
N SER A 13 -8.43 43.47 44.45
CA SER A 13 -8.41 42.16 45.10
C SER A 13 -7.70 41.24 44.11
N ILE A 14 -6.41 41.07 44.36
CA ILE A 14 -5.60 40.04 43.75
C ILE A 14 -6.41 38.77 43.91
N CYS A 15 -7.01 38.32 42.82
CA CYS A 15 -7.52 36.96 42.74
C CYS A 15 -6.30 36.05 42.89
N VAL A 16 -6.00 35.66 44.13
CA VAL A 16 -5.03 34.61 44.39
C VAL A 16 -5.61 33.36 43.74
N GLN A 17 -5.13 33.06 42.55
CA GLN A 17 -5.52 31.84 41.87
C GLN A 17 -5.10 30.65 42.71
N ALA A 18 -6.02 29.74 42.99
CA ALA A 18 -5.72 28.50 43.66
C ALA A 18 -4.77 27.65 42.79
N ASP A 19 -3.91 26.89 43.42
CA ASP A 19 -3.05 25.95 42.74
C ASP A 19 -3.90 24.89 42.05
N ARG A 20 -3.55 24.55 40.80
CA ARG A 20 -4.31 23.62 39.94
C ARG A 20 -3.41 22.60 39.29
N ILE A 21 -3.92 21.41 39.07
CA ILE A 21 -3.32 20.42 38.22
C ILE A 21 -4.38 19.88 37.26
N CYS A 22 -4.04 19.86 35.99
CA CYS A 22 -4.93 19.42 34.95
C CYS A 22 -4.33 18.22 34.21
N VAL A 23 -5.19 17.33 33.75
CA VAL A 23 -4.85 16.21 32.88
C VAL A 23 -5.30 16.54 31.47
N GLY A 24 -4.46 16.25 30.51
CA GLY A 24 -4.74 16.54 29.13
C GLY A 24 -3.97 15.66 28.17
N TYR A 25 -4.15 15.93 26.90
CA TYR A 25 -3.57 15.19 25.80
C TYR A 25 -2.99 16.11 24.74
N LEU A 26 -2.14 15.53 23.89
CA LEU A 26 -1.49 16.23 22.78
C LEU A 26 -2.51 16.70 21.75
N SER A 27 -2.33 17.92 21.29
CA SER A 27 -2.94 18.47 20.07
C SER A 27 -1.82 19.00 19.17
N THR A 28 -1.97 18.83 17.87
CA THR A 28 -1.01 19.31 16.88
C THR A 28 -1.71 20.06 15.76
N ASN A 29 -0.92 20.69 14.89
CA ASN A 29 -1.42 21.29 13.65
C ASN A 29 -1.46 20.30 12.47
N SER A 30 -1.42 19.01 12.74
CA SER A 30 -1.51 17.96 11.73
C SER A 30 -2.82 18.05 10.96
N SER A 31 -2.74 17.80 9.64
CA SER A 31 -3.89 17.69 8.75
C SER A 31 -4.34 16.24 8.53
N GLU A 32 -3.77 15.30 9.27
CA GLU A 32 -4.11 13.88 9.15
C GLU A 32 -5.57 13.62 9.54
N ARG A 33 -6.25 12.85 8.70
CA ARG A 33 -7.64 12.46 8.92
C ARG A 33 -7.81 10.98 8.68
N VAL A 34 -8.61 10.33 9.50
CA VAL A 34 -8.94 8.91 9.38
C VAL A 34 -10.44 8.72 9.40
N ASP A 35 -10.90 7.63 8.83
CA ASP A 35 -12.28 7.18 8.94
C ASP A 35 -12.37 6.12 10.04
N THR A 36 -13.46 6.16 10.78
CA THR A 36 -13.83 5.14 11.76
C THR A 36 -15.13 4.49 11.33
N LEU A 37 -15.53 3.42 12.01
CA LEU A 37 -16.80 2.75 11.71
C LEU A 37 -18.01 3.69 11.91
N LEU A 38 -17.95 4.57 12.89
CA LEU A 38 -19.03 5.48 13.27
C LEU A 38 -18.92 6.88 12.67
N GLU A 39 -17.73 7.32 12.33
CA GLU A 39 -17.45 8.69 11.88
C GLU A 39 -16.52 8.70 10.67
N ASN A 40 -16.67 9.72 9.80
CA ASN A 40 -15.81 9.94 8.66
C ASN A 40 -14.96 11.21 8.86
N ASN A 41 -13.75 11.23 8.27
CA ASN A 41 -12.84 12.38 8.29
C ASN A 41 -12.54 12.89 9.70
N VAL A 42 -12.23 12.00 10.62
CA VAL A 42 -11.87 12.37 11.98
C VAL A 42 -10.42 12.90 11.98
N PRO A 43 -10.18 14.13 12.44
CA PRO A 43 -8.82 14.63 12.56
C PRO A 43 -8.07 13.88 13.67
N VAL A 44 -6.85 13.49 13.38
CA VAL A 44 -5.97 12.79 14.31
C VAL A 44 -4.58 13.40 14.31
N THR A 45 -3.83 13.20 15.37
CA THR A 45 -2.47 13.74 15.49
C THR A 45 -1.47 12.97 14.65
N SER A 46 -1.68 11.70 14.44
CA SER A 46 -0.84 10.85 13.59
C SER A 46 -1.59 9.66 13.04
N SER A 47 -1.15 9.19 11.90
CA SER A 47 -1.68 7.99 11.26
C SER A 47 -0.61 7.31 10.43
N VAL A 48 -0.82 6.04 10.11
CA VAL A 48 0.04 5.25 9.22
C VAL A 48 -0.80 4.78 8.04
N ASP A 49 -0.31 4.99 6.84
CA ASP A 49 -0.92 4.43 5.64
C ASP A 49 -0.42 2.99 5.44
N LEU A 50 -1.34 2.04 5.35
CA LEU A 50 -1.03 0.62 5.15
C LEU A 50 -0.86 0.26 3.67
N VAL A 51 -1.13 1.18 2.76
CA VAL A 51 -1.12 0.95 1.31
C VAL A 51 0.12 1.57 0.70
N GLU A 52 0.89 0.75 -0.01
CA GLU A 52 2.01 1.22 -0.80
C GLU A 52 1.52 1.72 -2.16
N THR A 53 1.83 2.96 -2.48
CA THR A 53 1.51 3.61 -3.76
C THR A 53 2.75 3.98 -4.55
N ASN A 54 3.93 3.88 -3.96
CA ASN A 54 5.18 4.26 -4.56
C ASN A 54 5.94 3.06 -5.11
N HIS A 55 6.59 3.26 -6.24
CA HIS A 55 7.49 2.31 -6.88
C HIS A 55 8.77 3.03 -7.27
N THR A 56 9.83 2.26 -7.50
CA THR A 56 11.15 2.82 -7.85
C THR A 56 11.23 3.39 -9.26
N GLY A 57 10.31 3.02 -10.15
CA GLY A 57 10.37 3.36 -11.58
C GLY A 57 11.48 2.62 -12.33
N THR A 58 12.07 1.60 -11.74
CA THR A 58 13.18 0.82 -12.30
C THR A 58 12.97 -0.67 -12.09
N TYR A 59 13.69 -1.48 -12.89
CA TYR A 59 13.79 -2.91 -12.65
C TYR A 59 14.98 -3.19 -11.74
N CYS A 60 14.72 -3.82 -10.62
CA CYS A 60 15.70 -4.14 -9.59
C CYS A 60 16.05 -5.62 -9.56
N SER A 61 17.18 -5.95 -8.96
CA SER A 61 17.47 -7.34 -8.62
C SER A 61 16.46 -7.86 -7.60
N LEU A 62 15.89 -9.03 -7.87
CA LEU A 62 14.93 -9.67 -6.98
C LEU A 62 15.65 -10.74 -6.15
N GLY A 63 15.67 -10.57 -4.83
CA GLY A 63 16.36 -11.50 -3.94
C GLY A 63 17.87 -11.61 -4.20
N GLY A 64 18.50 -10.56 -4.70
CA GLY A 64 19.94 -10.53 -5.02
C GLY A 64 20.29 -11.07 -6.41
N ILE A 65 19.30 -11.56 -7.19
CA ILE A 65 19.49 -12.07 -8.55
C ILE A 65 19.04 -11.02 -9.55
N SER A 66 19.92 -10.66 -10.50
CA SER A 66 19.64 -9.65 -11.51
C SER A 66 18.68 -10.18 -12.58
N PRO A 67 17.82 -9.31 -13.14
CA PRO A 67 17.02 -9.67 -14.30
C PRO A 67 17.87 -9.73 -15.57
N VAL A 68 17.35 -10.37 -16.60
CA VAL A 68 17.93 -10.34 -17.94
C VAL A 68 17.08 -9.44 -18.83
N HIS A 69 17.70 -8.41 -19.38
CA HIS A 69 17.10 -7.53 -20.40
C HIS A 69 17.42 -8.07 -21.80
N LEU A 70 16.39 -8.28 -22.61
CA LEU A 70 16.55 -8.86 -23.95
C LEU A 70 17.09 -7.84 -24.98
N GLY A 71 17.30 -6.59 -24.60
CA GLY A 71 17.83 -5.54 -25.48
C GLY A 71 16.87 -5.19 -26.61
N ASP A 72 17.40 -5.13 -27.82
CA ASP A 72 16.63 -4.84 -29.03
C ASP A 72 15.90 -6.06 -29.59
N CYS A 73 15.91 -7.18 -28.86
CA CYS A 73 15.32 -8.44 -29.26
C CYS A 73 14.02 -8.72 -28.54
N SER A 74 13.05 -9.25 -29.26
CA SER A 74 11.87 -9.87 -28.67
C SER A 74 12.23 -11.24 -28.08
N PHE A 75 11.33 -11.82 -27.31
CA PHE A 75 11.51 -13.17 -26.78
C PHE A 75 11.76 -14.19 -27.91
N GLU A 76 11.02 -14.10 -29.01
CA GLU A 76 11.15 -14.98 -30.16
C GLU A 76 12.52 -14.85 -30.82
N GLY A 77 12.99 -13.64 -31.04
CA GLY A 77 14.33 -13.40 -31.57
C GLY A 77 15.44 -13.89 -30.67
N TRP A 78 15.26 -13.75 -29.37
CA TRP A 78 16.23 -14.21 -28.38
C TRP A 78 16.28 -15.76 -28.30
N ILE A 79 15.12 -16.42 -28.25
CA ILE A 79 15.06 -17.89 -28.10
C ILE A 79 15.52 -18.62 -29.36
N LEU A 80 15.31 -18.07 -30.55
CA LEU A 80 15.75 -18.65 -31.81
C LEU A 80 17.19 -18.28 -32.17
N GLY A 81 17.77 -17.31 -31.50
CA GLY A 81 19.10 -16.82 -31.79
C GLY A 81 19.17 -16.01 -33.09
N ASN A 82 18.27 -15.03 -33.26
CA ASN A 82 18.38 -14.05 -34.33
C ASN A 82 19.80 -13.49 -34.33
N PRO A 83 20.49 -13.42 -35.49
CA PRO A 83 21.88 -12.95 -35.54
C PRO A 83 22.11 -11.56 -34.99
N ALA A 84 21.08 -10.71 -34.99
CA ALA A 84 21.12 -9.37 -34.38
C ALA A 84 20.98 -9.39 -32.86
N CYS A 85 20.69 -10.54 -32.26
CA CYS A 85 20.51 -10.69 -30.84
C CYS A 85 21.78 -11.16 -30.13
N ALA A 86 21.91 -10.81 -28.85
CA ALA A 86 22.99 -11.37 -28.03
C ALA A 86 22.84 -12.90 -27.92
N SER A 87 23.98 -13.60 -27.85
CA SER A 87 23.97 -15.05 -27.70
C SER A 87 23.51 -15.45 -26.30
N ASN A 88 22.59 -16.43 -26.21
CA ASN A 88 22.16 -17.06 -24.97
C ASN A 88 22.96 -18.35 -24.69
N LEU A 89 24.25 -18.27 -24.88
CA LEU A 89 25.19 -19.38 -24.66
C LEU A 89 25.45 -19.64 -23.18
N GLY A 90 25.53 -20.92 -22.79
CA GLY A 90 25.91 -21.36 -21.46
C GLY A 90 24.74 -21.38 -20.46
N VAL A 91 25.09 -21.65 -19.20
CA VAL A 91 24.14 -21.60 -18.08
C VAL A 91 23.88 -20.15 -17.71
N ARG A 92 22.61 -19.77 -17.63
CA ARG A 92 22.18 -18.44 -17.19
C ARG A 92 21.17 -18.58 -16.06
N GLU A 93 21.35 -17.75 -15.06
CA GLU A 93 20.42 -17.61 -13.96
C GLU A 93 19.85 -16.19 -13.98
N TRP A 94 18.54 -16.07 -13.82
CA TRP A 94 17.86 -14.77 -13.77
C TRP A 94 16.68 -14.81 -12.82
N SER A 95 16.32 -13.65 -12.29
CA SER A 95 15.12 -13.47 -11.49
C SER A 95 13.86 -13.37 -12.37
N TYR A 96 13.96 -12.65 -13.47
CA TYR A 96 12.90 -12.45 -14.46
C TYR A 96 13.51 -11.91 -15.77
N LEU A 97 12.72 -11.93 -16.83
CA LEU A 97 13.10 -11.40 -18.14
C LEU A 97 12.38 -10.08 -18.41
N ILE A 98 13.06 -9.17 -19.11
CA ILE A 98 12.51 -7.88 -19.51
C ILE A 98 12.60 -7.78 -21.02
N GLU A 99 11.45 -7.56 -21.67
CA GLU A 99 11.32 -7.38 -23.12
C GLU A 99 10.80 -5.97 -23.41
N ASP A 100 11.47 -5.27 -24.33
CA ASP A 100 10.94 -4.02 -24.87
C ASP A 100 9.80 -4.34 -25.86
N PRO A 101 8.58 -3.81 -25.65
CA PRO A 101 7.45 -4.09 -26.56
C PRO A 101 7.69 -3.64 -28.00
N SER A 102 8.59 -2.69 -28.21
CA SER A 102 8.95 -2.16 -29.54
C SER A 102 10.26 -2.71 -30.10
N ALA A 103 10.76 -3.81 -29.50
CA ALA A 103 12.00 -4.43 -29.96
C ALA A 103 11.93 -4.78 -31.46
N PRO A 104 12.90 -4.30 -32.28
CA PRO A 104 12.84 -4.49 -33.72
C PRO A 104 13.25 -5.89 -34.18
N HIS A 105 14.03 -6.61 -33.37
CA HIS A 105 14.62 -7.91 -33.74
C HIS A 105 13.84 -9.06 -33.13
N GLY A 106 12.86 -9.54 -33.88
CA GLY A 106 12.09 -10.73 -33.54
C GLY A 106 12.38 -11.87 -34.53
N LEU A 107 11.33 -12.36 -35.18
CA LEU A 107 11.46 -13.30 -36.29
C LEU A 107 12.00 -12.56 -37.50
N CYS A 108 13.26 -12.76 -37.84
CA CYS A 108 13.88 -12.14 -39.01
C CYS A 108 13.35 -12.69 -40.33
N TYR A 109 12.99 -13.97 -40.37
CA TYR A 109 12.28 -14.60 -41.49
C TYR A 109 10.78 -14.65 -41.16
N PRO A 110 9.89 -14.26 -42.12
CA PRO A 110 8.45 -14.29 -41.84
C PRO A 110 7.98 -15.66 -41.38
N GLY A 111 7.20 -15.69 -40.33
CA GLY A 111 6.72 -16.91 -39.74
C GLY A 111 5.98 -16.70 -38.44
N GLU A 112 5.77 -17.78 -37.73
CA GLU A 112 5.16 -17.79 -36.42
C GLU A 112 5.78 -18.86 -35.53
N LEU A 113 5.75 -18.62 -34.24
CA LEU A 113 6.11 -19.59 -33.22
C LEU A 113 4.85 -20.23 -32.68
N ASP A 114 4.69 -21.54 -32.92
CA ASP A 114 3.50 -22.27 -32.48
C ASP A 114 3.41 -22.32 -30.95
N ASN A 115 2.21 -22.10 -30.40
CA ASN A 115 1.99 -22.00 -28.96
C ASN A 115 2.95 -21.05 -28.26
N ASN A 116 3.18 -19.88 -28.85
CA ASN A 116 4.12 -18.88 -28.34
C ASN A 116 3.79 -18.44 -26.91
N GLY A 117 2.52 -18.27 -26.59
CA GLY A 117 2.08 -17.92 -25.25
C GLY A 117 2.46 -18.96 -24.20
N GLU A 118 2.31 -20.25 -24.52
CA GLU A 118 2.70 -21.33 -23.62
C GLU A 118 4.23 -21.41 -23.45
N LEU A 119 4.98 -21.17 -24.50
CA LEU A 119 6.44 -21.12 -24.44
C LEU A 119 6.93 -19.97 -23.58
N ARG A 120 6.34 -18.80 -23.73
CA ARG A 120 6.60 -17.64 -22.87
C ARG A 120 6.29 -17.94 -21.40
N HIS A 121 5.17 -18.59 -21.15
CA HIS A 121 4.79 -19.01 -19.79
C HIS A 121 5.80 -20.02 -19.22
N LEU A 122 6.23 -20.99 -20.01
CA LEU A 122 7.27 -21.94 -19.61
C LEU A 122 8.57 -21.21 -19.22
N PHE A 123 9.03 -20.29 -20.05
CA PHE A 123 10.25 -19.52 -19.77
C PHE A 123 10.10 -18.60 -18.56
N SER A 124 8.92 -18.11 -18.26
CA SER A 124 8.68 -17.37 -17.03
C SER A 124 8.90 -18.22 -15.77
N GLY A 125 8.75 -19.54 -15.88
CA GLY A 125 8.99 -20.50 -14.82
C GLY A 125 10.41 -21.09 -14.78
N ILE A 126 11.27 -20.73 -15.73
CA ILE A 126 12.67 -21.21 -15.79
C ILE A 126 13.58 -20.18 -15.15
N LYS A 127 14.47 -20.62 -14.28
CA LYS A 127 15.45 -19.74 -13.61
C LYS A 127 16.85 -19.86 -14.19
N SER A 128 17.22 -21.05 -14.63
CA SER A 128 18.49 -21.26 -15.27
C SER A 128 18.41 -22.38 -16.31
N PHE A 129 19.22 -22.27 -17.34
CA PHE A 129 19.36 -23.30 -18.36
C PHE A 129 20.78 -23.39 -18.86
N SER A 130 21.14 -24.54 -19.42
CA SER A 130 22.33 -24.74 -20.21
C SER A 130 21.95 -25.20 -21.62
N ARG A 131 22.90 -25.11 -22.52
CA ARG A 131 22.70 -25.46 -23.92
C ARG A 131 23.36 -26.80 -24.24
N THR A 132 22.67 -27.64 -25.00
CA THR A 132 23.23 -28.88 -25.53
C THR A 132 23.10 -28.91 -27.02
N GLU A 133 24.10 -29.43 -27.72
CA GLU A 133 24.05 -29.62 -29.16
C GLU A 133 23.18 -30.84 -29.47
N LEU A 134 22.13 -30.67 -30.29
CA LEU A 134 21.23 -31.76 -30.66
C LEU A 134 21.62 -32.39 -32.01
N ILE A 135 21.96 -31.58 -32.96
CA ILE A 135 22.29 -32.02 -34.32
C ILE A 135 23.58 -31.37 -34.77
N ALA A 136 24.63 -32.18 -34.92
CA ALA A 136 25.85 -31.76 -35.57
C ALA A 136 25.64 -31.68 -37.08
N PRO A 137 26.01 -30.59 -37.77
CA PRO A 137 25.82 -30.44 -39.22
C PRO A 137 26.40 -31.61 -40.05
N THR A 138 27.44 -32.25 -39.56
CA THR A 138 28.12 -33.37 -40.21
C THR A 138 27.38 -34.70 -40.11
N SER A 139 26.39 -34.84 -39.23
CA SER A 139 25.62 -36.08 -39.03
C SER A 139 24.45 -36.24 -40.01
N TRP A 140 24.16 -35.24 -40.82
CA TRP A 140 22.96 -35.16 -41.63
C TRP A 140 23.22 -35.34 -43.13
N GLY A 141 24.38 -35.78 -43.54
CA GLY A 141 24.69 -36.17 -44.93
C GLY A 141 25.05 -35.00 -45.85
N ALA A 142 24.82 -35.17 -47.16
CA ALA A 142 25.27 -34.26 -48.22
C ALA A 142 24.27 -33.13 -48.49
N VAL A 143 24.03 -32.27 -47.52
CA VAL A 143 23.21 -31.04 -47.65
C VAL A 143 24.01 -29.83 -47.22
N ASN A 144 23.60 -28.64 -47.66
CA ASN A 144 24.22 -27.39 -47.28
C ASN A 144 23.39 -26.69 -46.21
N ASP A 145 24.04 -25.86 -45.39
CA ASP A 145 23.38 -24.93 -44.50
C ASP A 145 22.80 -23.74 -45.28
N GLY A 146 21.50 -23.52 -45.16
CA GLY A 146 20.82 -22.41 -45.81
C GLY A 146 21.05 -21.10 -45.07
N VAL A 147 21.16 -20.02 -45.83
CA VAL A 147 21.25 -18.66 -45.32
C VAL A 147 20.25 -17.77 -46.06
N THR A 148 19.87 -16.69 -45.44
CA THR A 148 18.91 -15.74 -46.04
C THR A 148 19.35 -14.28 -45.76
N ALA A 149 19.07 -13.41 -46.72
CA ALA A 149 19.27 -11.99 -46.55
C ALA A 149 18.29 -11.33 -45.56
N ALA A 150 17.22 -12.04 -45.18
CA ALA A 150 16.29 -11.59 -44.16
C ALA A 150 16.90 -11.62 -42.75
N CYS A 151 17.83 -12.58 -42.50
CA CYS A 151 18.53 -12.72 -41.22
C CYS A 151 20.01 -12.35 -41.38
N LYS A 152 20.33 -11.06 -41.47
CA LYS A 152 21.67 -10.58 -41.67
C LYS A 152 22.52 -10.61 -40.40
N ASP A 153 23.75 -11.09 -40.56
CA ASP A 153 24.79 -10.96 -39.55
C ASP A 153 25.92 -10.13 -40.11
N ARG A 154 26.14 -8.93 -39.52
CA ARG A 154 27.17 -7.96 -39.98
C ARG A 154 27.09 -7.65 -41.50
N GLY A 155 25.86 -7.52 -42.00
CA GLY A 155 25.60 -7.22 -43.41
C GLY A 155 25.59 -8.42 -44.35
N ALA A 156 26.01 -9.59 -43.90
CA ALA A 156 25.99 -10.83 -44.69
C ALA A 156 24.75 -11.67 -44.40
N SER A 157 24.28 -12.43 -45.41
CA SER A 157 23.19 -13.38 -45.22
C SER A 157 23.56 -14.42 -44.15
N SER A 158 22.64 -14.70 -43.27
CA SER A 158 22.81 -15.65 -42.17
C SER A 158 21.47 -16.34 -41.85
N PHE A 159 21.40 -17.02 -40.71
CA PHE A 159 20.18 -17.67 -40.26
C PHE A 159 20.12 -17.67 -38.73
N TYR A 160 19.03 -18.15 -38.16
CA TYR A 160 18.92 -18.31 -36.71
C TYR A 160 20.06 -19.18 -36.15
N ARG A 161 20.71 -18.77 -35.10
CA ARG A 161 21.85 -19.48 -34.50
C ARG A 161 21.45 -20.84 -33.92
N ASN A 162 20.22 -20.97 -33.45
CA ASN A 162 19.72 -22.19 -32.80
C ASN A 162 19.04 -23.18 -33.73
N LEU A 163 18.92 -22.85 -35.01
CA LEU A 163 18.34 -23.71 -36.04
C LEU A 163 19.32 -23.90 -37.19
N VAL A 164 19.15 -24.99 -37.91
CA VAL A 164 19.85 -25.28 -39.14
C VAL A 164 18.84 -25.42 -40.26
N TRP A 165 19.01 -24.65 -41.32
CA TRP A 165 18.18 -24.75 -42.50
C TRP A 165 18.94 -25.54 -43.55
N PHE A 166 18.62 -26.85 -43.74
CA PHE A 166 19.24 -27.68 -44.73
C PHE A 166 18.64 -27.41 -46.10
N VAL A 167 19.50 -27.15 -47.07
CA VAL A 167 19.16 -26.94 -48.49
C VAL A 167 19.94 -27.92 -49.36
N LYS A 168 19.52 -28.09 -50.60
CA LYS A 168 20.15 -29.03 -51.56
C LYS A 168 21.66 -28.74 -51.73
N ARG A 169 22.40 -29.82 -52.00
CA ARG A 169 23.77 -29.75 -52.46
C ARG A 169 23.83 -30.42 -53.84
N GLU A 170 24.46 -29.72 -54.87
CA GLU A 170 24.61 -30.28 -56.21
C GLU A 170 23.30 -30.86 -56.80
N ASN A 171 22.20 -30.14 -56.60
CA ASN A 171 20.87 -30.49 -57.07
C ASN A 171 20.33 -31.83 -56.50
N THR A 172 20.84 -32.28 -55.38
CA THR A 172 20.37 -33.47 -54.67
C THR A 172 20.01 -33.12 -53.22
N TYR A 173 18.93 -33.75 -52.74
CA TYR A 173 18.50 -33.64 -51.34
C TYR A 173 18.14 -35.04 -50.85
N PRO A 174 19.04 -35.75 -50.19
CA PRO A 174 18.75 -37.06 -49.64
C PRO A 174 17.77 -36.95 -48.47
N VAL A 175 17.13 -38.07 -48.15
CA VAL A 175 16.30 -38.12 -46.94
C VAL A 175 17.18 -37.97 -45.70
N ILE A 176 16.87 -36.98 -44.91
CA ILE A 176 17.59 -36.66 -43.67
C ILE A 176 16.89 -37.36 -42.52
N ARG A 177 17.64 -38.06 -41.68
CA ARG A 177 17.12 -38.71 -40.47
C ARG A 177 18.05 -38.40 -39.30
N GLY A 178 17.43 -38.18 -38.16
CA GLY A 178 18.17 -37.99 -36.92
C GLY A 178 17.29 -38.22 -35.70
N THR A 179 17.89 -38.68 -34.64
CA THR A 179 17.20 -38.93 -33.36
C THR A 179 18.03 -38.35 -32.24
N TYR A 180 17.37 -37.68 -31.32
CA TYR A 180 17.98 -37.22 -30.08
C TYR A 180 17.30 -37.92 -28.90
N ASN A 181 18.11 -38.56 -28.04
CA ASN A 181 17.66 -39.17 -26.80
C ASN A 181 18.04 -38.27 -25.63
N ASN A 182 17.07 -37.94 -24.79
CA ASN A 182 17.33 -37.14 -23.61
C ASN A 182 17.97 -38.00 -22.49
N THR A 183 19.28 -37.97 -22.41
CA THR A 183 20.06 -38.68 -21.40
C THR A 183 20.62 -37.75 -20.31
N THR A 184 20.19 -36.47 -20.31
CA THR A 184 20.70 -35.46 -19.39
C THR A 184 20.19 -35.61 -17.95
N GLY A 185 19.11 -36.40 -17.76
CA GLY A 185 18.43 -36.49 -16.47
C GLY A 185 17.58 -35.29 -16.11
N ARG A 186 17.43 -34.32 -17.02
CA ARG A 186 16.67 -33.09 -16.85
C ARG A 186 15.77 -32.86 -18.05
N ASP A 187 14.81 -31.95 -17.94
CA ASP A 187 13.98 -31.56 -19.06
C ASP A 187 14.80 -30.81 -20.10
N VAL A 188 14.57 -31.11 -21.37
CA VAL A 188 15.23 -30.46 -22.51
C VAL A 188 14.16 -29.88 -23.44
N LEU A 189 14.25 -28.58 -23.66
CA LEU A 189 13.39 -27.88 -24.63
C LEU A 189 14.02 -28.00 -26.02
N VAL A 190 13.29 -28.58 -26.96
CA VAL A 190 13.68 -28.69 -28.35
C VAL A 190 12.83 -27.78 -29.20
N ILE A 191 13.46 -26.99 -30.06
CA ILE A 191 12.80 -26.08 -31.00
C ILE A 191 13.24 -26.45 -32.42
N TRP A 192 12.29 -26.66 -33.30
CA TRP A 192 12.51 -26.92 -34.73
C TRP A 192 11.51 -26.13 -35.56
N GLY A 193 11.63 -26.20 -36.86
CA GLY A 193 10.69 -25.49 -37.72
C GLY A 193 10.49 -26.16 -39.06
N ILE A 194 9.51 -25.65 -39.79
CA ILE A 194 9.15 -26.07 -41.14
C ILE A 194 9.11 -24.84 -42.02
N HIS A 195 9.82 -24.88 -43.16
CA HIS A 195 9.75 -23.86 -44.18
C HIS A 195 8.67 -24.20 -45.20
N HIS A 196 7.78 -23.29 -45.47
CA HIS A 196 6.75 -23.36 -46.50
C HIS A 196 7.13 -22.43 -47.64
N PRO A 197 7.58 -22.96 -48.80
CA PRO A 197 8.02 -22.12 -49.90
C PRO A 197 6.91 -21.27 -50.53
N VAL A 198 7.27 -20.23 -51.22
CA VAL A 198 6.34 -19.38 -51.99
C VAL A 198 5.66 -20.16 -53.13
N SER A 199 6.44 -21.03 -53.80
CA SER A 199 6.00 -21.75 -54.99
C SER A 199 6.71 -23.08 -55.11
N THR A 200 6.22 -23.93 -56.01
CA THR A 200 6.88 -25.19 -56.39
C THR A 200 8.29 -24.95 -56.94
N ASP A 201 8.51 -23.83 -57.66
CA ASP A 201 9.83 -23.47 -58.16
C ASP A 201 10.82 -23.19 -57.03
N GLU A 202 10.42 -22.51 -55.99
CA GLU A 202 11.25 -22.31 -54.79
C GLU A 202 11.54 -23.63 -54.08
N ALA A 203 10.55 -24.53 -54.00
CA ALA A 203 10.74 -25.86 -53.43
C ALA A 203 11.76 -26.68 -54.23
N ARG A 204 11.72 -26.65 -55.55
CA ARG A 204 12.72 -27.28 -56.40
C ARG A 204 14.11 -26.65 -56.25
N THR A 205 14.15 -25.34 -56.14
CA THR A 205 15.42 -24.59 -55.98
C THR A 205 16.10 -24.90 -54.65
N LEU A 206 15.34 -25.06 -53.58
CA LEU A 206 15.88 -25.28 -52.24
C LEU A 206 16.03 -26.77 -51.90
N TYR A 207 15.12 -27.63 -52.37
CA TYR A 207 15.03 -29.01 -51.91
C TYR A 207 15.08 -30.04 -53.04
N ALA A 208 15.20 -29.60 -54.29
CA ALA A 208 15.23 -30.44 -55.48
C ALA A 208 13.99 -31.36 -55.63
N LYS A 209 12.86 -30.96 -55.04
CA LYS A 209 11.60 -31.74 -55.04
C LYS A 209 10.38 -30.82 -55.13
N ASP A 210 9.29 -31.32 -55.69
CA ASP A 210 8.05 -30.58 -55.87
C ASP A 210 7.20 -30.56 -54.58
N ASN A 211 7.17 -31.68 -53.85
CA ASN A 211 6.35 -31.87 -52.66
C ASN A 211 7.18 -32.43 -51.50
N PRO A 212 8.08 -31.62 -50.91
CA PRO A 212 8.85 -32.05 -49.77
C PRO A 212 7.99 -32.27 -48.54
N TYR A 213 8.50 -33.05 -47.59
CA TYR A 213 7.85 -33.29 -46.33
C TYR A 213 8.86 -33.35 -45.18
N THR A 214 8.36 -33.18 -43.96
CA THR A 214 9.11 -33.39 -42.73
C THR A 214 8.23 -34.17 -41.75
N LEU A 215 8.82 -35.18 -41.11
CA LEU A 215 8.20 -35.97 -40.07
C LEU A 215 8.94 -35.73 -38.75
N ALA A 216 8.20 -35.37 -37.73
CA ALA A 216 8.74 -35.32 -36.38
C ALA A 216 7.94 -36.27 -35.49
N SER A 217 8.64 -37.08 -34.68
CA SER A 217 8.00 -38.06 -33.82
C SER A 217 8.71 -38.23 -32.49
N THR A 218 7.91 -38.56 -31.48
CA THR A 218 8.40 -39.02 -30.17
C THR A 218 7.72 -40.37 -29.87
N GLY A 219 7.99 -40.94 -28.70
CA GLY A 219 7.29 -42.16 -28.29
C GLY A 219 5.77 -42.00 -28.13
N SER A 220 5.28 -40.78 -27.95
CA SER A 220 3.87 -40.48 -27.68
C SER A 220 3.10 -39.91 -28.86
N TRP A 221 3.79 -39.38 -29.86
CA TRP A 221 3.16 -38.81 -31.05
C TRP A 221 4.04 -38.89 -32.30
N SER A 222 3.42 -38.76 -33.44
CA SER A 222 4.09 -38.64 -34.72
C SER A 222 3.28 -37.66 -35.60
N LYS A 223 3.96 -36.67 -36.18
CA LYS A 223 3.30 -35.68 -37.03
C LYS A 223 4.09 -35.47 -38.31
N LYS A 224 3.37 -35.57 -39.43
CA LYS A 224 3.90 -35.31 -40.76
C LYS A 224 3.51 -33.90 -41.21
N TYR A 225 4.50 -33.13 -41.60
CA TYR A 225 4.35 -31.78 -42.11
C TYR A 225 4.59 -31.80 -43.61
N ASN A 226 3.55 -31.57 -44.40
CA ASN A 226 3.69 -31.36 -45.83
C ASN A 226 3.95 -29.90 -46.11
N LEU A 227 4.92 -29.59 -46.96
CA LEU A 227 5.21 -28.21 -47.33
C LEU A 227 4.10 -27.66 -48.21
N GLU A 228 3.38 -26.70 -47.70
CA GLU A 228 2.30 -26.02 -48.42
C GLU A 228 2.89 -24.79 -49.12
N THR A 229 2.98 -24.86 -50.46
CA THR A 229 3.45 -23.75 -51.27
C THR A 229 2.38 -22.67 -51.40
N GLY A 230 2.78 -21.41 -51.33
CA GLY A 230 1.87 -20.29 -51.46
C GLY A 230 2.53 -18.96 -51.04
N THR A 231 2.06 -17.87 -51.65
CA THR A 231 2.48 -16.53 -51.29
C THR A 231 1.76 -16.11 -50.00
N ARG A 232 2.51 -15.61 -49.03
CA ARG A 232 2.00 -15.12 -47.77
C ARG A 232 2.42 -13.68 -47.53
N PRO A 233 1.62 -12.89 -46.77
CA PRO A 233 2.08 -11.59 -46.33
C PRO A 233 3.37 -11.75 -45.53
N GLY A 234 4.42 -11.04 -45.93
CA GLY A 234 5.72 -11.17 -45.32
C GLY A 234 6.41 -9.83 -45.16
N TYR A 235 7.64 -9.89 -44.70
CA TYR A 235 8.52 -8.72 -44.49
C TYR A 235 9.97 -9.13 -44.82
N ASN A 236 10.88 -8.21 -44.77
CA ASN A 236 12.30 -8.42 -45.10
C ASN A 236 12.52 -9.04 -46.50
N GLY A 237 11.65 -8.71 -47.45
CA GLY A 237 11.78 -9.21 -48.83
C GLY A 237 11.36 -10.66 -49.03
N GLN A 238 10.76 -11.31 -48.07
CA GLN A 238 10.31 -12.70 -48.11
C GLN A 238 8.79 -12.78 -48.13
N LYS A 239 8.23 -13.66 -48.93
CA LYS A 239 6.78 -13.96 -49.00
C LYS A 239 6.46 -15.41 -48.70
N SER A 240 7.44 -16.18 -48.30
CA SER A 240 7.27 -17.55 -47.79
C SER A 240 7.13 -17.50 -46.26
N TRP A 241 7.03 -18.67 -45.64
CA TRP A 241 6.68 -18.75 -44.23
C TRP A 241 7.50 -19.83 -43.53
N MET A 242 7.96 -19.53 -42.32
CA MET A 242 8.60 -20.50 -41.44
C MET A 242 7.76 -20.66 -40.17
N LYS A 243 7.19 -21.85 -40.00
CA LYS A 243 6.46 -22.20 -38.79
C LYS A 243 7.38 -22.92 -37.83
N ILE A 244 7.53 -22.38 -36.62
CA ILE A 244 8.42 -22.90 -35.60
C ILE A 244 7.60 -23.66 -34.58
N TYR A 245 8.08 -24.84 -34.18
CA TYR A 245 7.46 -25.72 -33.21
C TYR A 245 8.43 -25.96 -32.06
N TRP A 246 7.91 -26.37 -30.91
CA TRP A 246 8.70 -26.71 -29.75
C TRP A 246 8.09 -27.87 -28.97
N TYR A 247 8.94 -28.59 -28.24
CA TYR A 247 8.54 -29.68 -27.37
C TYR A 247 9.45 -29.77 -26.17
N LEU A 248 8.89 -29.91 -24.97
CA LEU A 248 9.65 -30.11 -23.75
C LEU A 248 9.82 -31.60 -23.50
N MET A 249 11.02 -32.12 -23.72
CA MET A 249 11.33 -33.54 -23.50
C MET A 249 11.65 -33.77 -22.03
N HIS A 250 10.98 -34.75 -21.45
CA HIS A 250 11.32 -35.24 -20.11
C HIS A 250 12.50 -36.23 -20.16
N PRO A 251 13.15 -36.50 -19.01
CA PRO A 251 14.24 -37.49 -18.98
C PRO A 251 13.79 -38.85 -19.52
N GLY A 252 14.59 -39.41 -20.40
CA GLY A 252 14.29 -40.69 -21.07
C GLY A 252 13.49 -40.60 -22.35
N ASP A 253 12.92 -39.42 -22.68
CA ASP A 253 12.23 -39.20 -23.94
C ASP A 253 13.21 -39.06 -25.11
N SER A 254 12.71 -39.32 -26.30
CA SER A 254 13.44 -39.09 -27.54
C SER A 254 12.57 -38.37 -28.57
N ILE A 255 13.22 -37.60 -29.42
CA ILE A 255 12.58 -36.99 -30.59
C ILE A 255 13.35 -37.38 -31.85
N SER A 256 12.65 -37.73 -32.89
CA SER A 256 13.27 -38.08 -34.17
C SER A 256 12.67 -37.27 -35.31
N PHE A 257 13.52 -36.99 -36.30
CA PHE A 257 13.14 -36.24 -37.50
C PHE A 257 13.48 -37.06 -38.74
N GLU A 258 12.61 -36.99 -39.73
CA GLU A 258 12.85 -37.47 -41.07
C GLU A 258 12.35 -36.43 -42.05
N SER A 259 13.18 -36.00 -42.99
CA SER A 259 12.82 -34.96 -43.94
C SER A 259 13.49 -35.17 -45.27
N ASN A 260 12.77 -34.86 -46.33
CA ASN A 260 13.32 -34.70 -47.66
C ASN A 260 13.27 -33.26 -48.17
N GLY A 261 13.00 -32.34 -47.28
CA GLY A 261 13.02 -30.89 -47.52
C GLY A 261 12.15 -30.11 -46.54
N GLY A 262 12.54 -28.91 -46.26
CA GLY A 262 11.78 -27.96 -45.44
C GLY A 262 12.04 -28.01 -43.92
N LEU A 263 12.83 -28.97 -43.43
CA LEU A 263 13.16 -29.03 -42.02
C LEU A 263 14.11 -27.90 -41.61
N LEU A 264 13.72 -27.15 -40.59
CA LEU A 264 14.62 -26.32 -39.82
C LEU A 264 15.01 -27.12 -38.59
N ALA A 265 16.17 -27.77 -38.65
CA ALA A 265 16.59 -28.71 -37.64
C ALA A 265 17.07 -27.98 -36.36
N PRO A 266 16.81 -28.55 -35.18
CA PRO A 266 17.29 -27.96 -33.96
C PRO A 266 18.83 -28.14 -33.86
N ARG A 267 19.55 -27.03 -33.82
CA ARG A 267 21.00 -27.04 -33.58
C ARG A 267 21.30 -27.27 -32.10
N TYR A 268 20.58 -26.59 -31.26
CA TYR A 268 20.73 -26.66 -29.82
C TYR A 268 19.39 -26.89 -29.12
N GLY A 269 19.43 -27.63 -28.01
CA GLY A 269 18.35 -27.73 -27.06
C GLY A 269 18.72 -27.01 -25.78
N TYR A 270 17.73 -26.68 -24.99
CA TYR A 270 17.93 -26.03 -23.70
C TYR A 270 17.68 -27.04 -22.58
N ILE A 271 18.72 -27.38 -21.84
CA ILE A 271 18.62 -28.18 -20.63
C ILE A 271 18.13 -27.25 -19.51
N ILE A 272 16.98 -27.56 -18.95
CA ILE A 272 16.43 -26.77 -17.86
C ILE A 272 17.10 -27.18 -16.55
N GLU A 273 17.93 -26.30 -16.02
CA GLU A 273 18.69 -26.58 -14.79
C GLU A 273 17.85 -26.33 -13.54
N GLU A 274 17.03 -25.27 -13.54
CA GLU A 274 16.25 -24.88 -12.39
C GLU A 274 14.91 -24.26 -12.81
N TYR A 275 13.84 -24.73 -12.17
CA TYR A 275 12.51 -24.11 -12.27
C TYR A 275 12.30 -23.16 -11.08
N GLY A 276 11.46 -22.16 -11.29
CA GLY A 276 11.06 -21.22 -10.25
C GLY A 276 9.97 -20.28 -10.71
N LYS A 277 9.56 -19.41 -9.84
CA LYS A 277 8.60 -18.36 -10.22
C LYS A 277 9.33 -17.24 -10.95
N GLY A 278 8.88 -16.91 -12.12
CA GLY A 278 9.42 -15.82 -12.93
C GLY A 278 8.33 -15.17 -13.75
N ARG A 279 8.72 -14.19 -14.54
CA ARG A 279 7.83 -13.44 -15.42
C ARG A 279 8.63 -12.80 -16.55
N ILE A 280 7.97 -12.58 -17.67
CA ILE A 280 8.49 -11.74 -18.75
C ILE A 280 7.75 -10.42 -18.68
N PHE A 281 8.42 -9.38 -18.20
CA PHE A 281 7.86 -8.04 -18.20
C PHE A 281 8.05 -7.37 -19.56
N GLN A 282 7.01 -6.74 -20.07
CA GLN A 282 7.04 -5.92 -21.27
C GLN A 282 7.02 -4.44 -20.88
N SER A 283 8.17 -3.81 -20.83
CA SER A 283 8.30 -2.41 -20.43
C SER A 283 9.61 -1.80 -20.96
N ARG A 284 9.60 -0.47 -21.05
CA ARG A 284 10.77 0.34 -21.45
C ARG A 284 11.51 0.97 -20.27
N ILE A 285 11.12 0.69 -19.04
CA ILE A 285 11.80 1.23 -17.87
C ILE A 285 13.21 0.64 -17.76
N ARG A 286 14.10 1.39 -17.09
CA ARG A 286 15.51 1.03 -16.99
C ARG A 286 15.78 0.10 -15.82
N ILE A 287 16.86 -0.68 -15.95
CA ILE A 287 17.42 -1.47 -14.85
C ILE A 287 18.32 -0.56 -14.02
N ALA A 288 18.20 -0.64 -12.71
CA ALA A 288 19.07 0.03 -11.77
C ALA A 288 19.65 -0.96 -10.76
N LYS A 289 20.77 -0.58 -10.14
CA LYS A 289 21.33 -1.34 -9.00
C LYS A 289 20.49 -1.07 -7.75
N CYS A 290 19.52 -1.89 -7.56
CA CYS A 290 18.70 -1.90 -6.34
C CYS A 290 18.37 -3.35 -5.98
N ASN A 291 18.01 -3.58 -4.73
CA ASN A 291 17.54 -4.87 -4.28
C ASN A 291 16.11 -4.70 -3.78
N THR A 292 15.21 -5.57 -4.23
CA THR A 292 13.81 -5.53 -3.82
C THR A 292 13.28 -6.93 -3.57
N LYS A 293 12.24 -7.03 -2.77
CA LYS A 293 11.51 -8.28 -2.55
C LYS A 293 10.30 -8.44 -3.46
N CYS A 294 9.85 -7.34 -4.06
CA CYS A 294 8.68 -7.31 -4.93
C CYS A 294 8.96 -6.43 -6.15
N GLN A 295 8.71 -6.96 -7.34
CA GLN A 295 8.88 -6.25 -8.60
C GLN A 295 7.58 -6.22 -9.38
N THR A 296 7.21 -5.03 -9.87
CA THR A 296 6.08 -4.84 -10.77
C THR A 296 6.58 -4.37 -12.15
N SER A 297 5.69 -4.32 -13.14
CA SER A 297 6.02 -3.75 -14.45
C SER A 297 6.34 -2.25 -14.41
N VAL A 298 5.95 -1.56 -13.35
CA VAL A 298 6.13 -0.13 -13.15
C VAL A 298 7.40 0.17 -12.34
N GLY A 299 7.81 -0.74 -11.50
CA GLY A 299 9.00 -0.60 -10.68
C GLY A 299 9.06 -1.57 -9.50
N GLY A 300 10.17 -1.55 -8.79
CA GLY A 300 10.33 -2.30 -7.56
C GLY A 300 9.55 -1.68 -6.41
N ILE A 301 9.07 -2.51 -5.51
CA ILE A 301 8.41 -2.08 -4.27
C ILE A 301 9.31 -2.42 -3.10
N ASN A 302 9.79 -1.39 -2.40
CA ASN A 302 10.55 -1.53 -1.15
C ASN A 302 9.71 -0.94 -0.03
N THR A 303 9.00 -1.79 0.68
CA THR A 303 8.10 -1.34 1.74
C THR A 303 7.87 -2.40 2.79
N ASN A 304 7.55 -1.93 4.00
CA ASN A 304 7.02 -2.76 5.07
C ASN A 304 5.49 -2.68 5.16
N LYS A 305 4.83 -2.01 4.22
CA LYS A 305 3.38 -1.87 4.19
C LYS A 305 2.70 -3.17 3.81
N THR A 306 1.51 -3.38 4.33
CA THR A 306 0.78 -4.65 4.20
C THR A 306 0.08 -4.79 2.86
N PHE A 307 -0.35 -3.68 2.28
CA PHE A 307 -1.15 -3.65 1.05
C PHE A 307 -0.50 -2.78 -0.02
N GLN A 308 -0.82 -3.06 -1.27
CA GLN A 308 -0.46 -2.25 -2.43
C GLN A 308 -1.67 -1.98 -3.31
N ASN A 309 -1.60 -0.93 -4.10
CA ASN A 309 -2.58 -0.62 -5.14
C ASN A 309 -1.95 -0.39 -6.53
N ILE A 310 -0.67 -0.70 -6.70
CA ILE A 310 0.08 -0.41 -7.92
C ILE A 310 -0.22 -1.43 -9.00
N GLU A 311 -0.05 -2.70 -8.72
CA GLU A 311 -0.30 -3.77 -9.68
C GLU A 311 -0.50 -5.11 -8.98
N ARG A 312 -1.55 -5.84 -9.40
CA ARG A 312 -1.87 -7.17 -8.87
C ARG A 312 -0.86 -8.23 -9.30
N ASN A 313 -0.37 -8.15 -10.55
CA ASN A 313 0.53 -9.13 -11.16
C ASN A 313 1.99 -8.78 -10.93
N ALA A 314 2.40 -8.74 -9.68
CA ALA A 314 3.78 -8.52 -9.28
C ALA A 314 4.50 -9.86 -9.05
N LEU A 315 5.84 -9.83 -9.06
CA LEU A 315 6.69 -10.99 -8.81
C LEU A 315 7.45 -10.81 -7.49
N GLY A 316 7.54 -11.88 -6.71
CA GLY A 316 8.23 -11.92 -5.44
C GLY A 316 7.30 -11.82 -4.23
N ASP A 317 7.83 -11.43 -3.09
CA ASP A 317 7.07 -11.25 -1.84
C ASP A 317 6.41 -9.87 -1.85
N CYS A 318 5.23 -9.81 -2.42
CA CYS A 318 4.50 -8.58 -2.61
C CYS A 318 3.41 -8.40 -1.57
N PRO A 319 3.14 -7.15 -1.16
CA PRO A 319 1.95 -6.87 -0.37
C PRO A 319 0.68 -7.27 -1.11
N LYS A 320 -0.36 -7.60 -0.37
CA LYS A 320 -1.66 -7.94 -0.96
C LYS A 320 -2.23 -6.75 -1.72
N TYR A 321 -2.82 -7.03 -2.87
CA TYR A 321 -3.40 -6.01 -3.72
C TYR A 321 -4.79 -5.60 -3.22
N ILE A 322 -5.04 -4.31 -3.17
CA ILE A 322 -6.34 -3.71 -2.90
C ILE A 322 -6.66 -2.63 -3.93
N LYS A 323 -7.95 -2.42 -4.21
CA LYS A 323 -8.40 -1.43 -5.21
C LYS A 323 -8.38 0.00 -4.68
N SER A 324 -8.55 0.22 -3.39
CA SER A 324 -8.62 1.56 -2.82
C SER A 324 -7.25 2.19 -2.63
N GLY A 325 -7.18 3.51 -2.81
CA GLY A 325 -5.93 4.24 -2.80
C GLY A 325 -5.27 4.40 -1.43
N GLN A 326 -6.02 4.43 -0.35
CA GLN A 326 -5.48 4.70 0.99
C GLN A 326 -6.23 3.94 2.08
N LEU A 327 -5.48 3.39 3.02
CA LEU A 327 -5.99 2.82 4.26
C LEU A 327 -5.21 3.43 5.43
N LYS A 328 -5.73 4.52 5.98
CA LYS A 328 -5.08 5.21 7.09
C LYS A 328 -5.50 4.61 8.42
N LEU A 329 -4.52 4.03 9.12
CA LEU A 329 -4.68 3.50 10.47
C LEU A 329 -4.30 4.58 11.48
N ALA A 330 -5.20 4.95 12.36
CA ALA A 330 -4.93 5.93 13.39
C ALA A 330 -3.92 5.38 14.40
N THR A 331 -2.90 6.16 14.69
CA THR A 331 -1.92 5.86 15.75
C THR A 331 -2.01 6.87 16.88
N GLY A 332 -2.29 8.13 16.57
CA GLY A 332 -2.43 9.21 17.51
C GLY A 332 -3.84 9.42 18.01
N LEU A 333 -3.99 10.46 18.81
CA LEU A 333 -5.26 10.85 19.40
C LEU A 333 -6.12 11.63 18.42
N ARG A 334 -7.40 11.74 18.75
CA ARG A 334 -8.30 12.70 18.13
C ARG A 334 -7.74 14.11 18.30
N ASN A 335 -7.50 14.80 17.20
CA ASN A 335 -6.89 16.13 17.21
C ASN A 335 -7.97 17.19 17.43
N VAL A 336 -8.12 17.60 18.67
CA VAL A 336 -9.06 18.64 19.06
C VAL A 336 -8.25 19.86 19.48
N PRO A 337 -8.22 20.94 18.69
CA PRO A 337 -7.53 22.15 19.08
C PRO A 337 -8.23 22.79 20.27
N ALA A 338 -7.45 23.15 21.30
CA ALA A 338 -7.95 23.95 22.39
C ALA A 338 -8.16 25.40 21.92
N ILE A 339 -9.29 25.99 22.27
CA ILE A 339 -9.56 27.40 21.99
C ILE A 339 -8.57 28.28 22.76
N SER A 340 -8.22 27.87 23.99
CA SER A 340 -7.18 28.47 24.80
C SER A 340 -6.75 27.51 25.92
N ASN A 341 -5.44 27.43 26.17
CA ASN A 341 -4.89 26.72 27.32
C ASN A 341 -5.17 27.44 28.65
N ARG A 342 -5.61 28.69 28.55
CA ARG A 342 -5.96 29.52 29.70
C ARG A 342 -7.42 29.87 29.57
N GLY A 343 -8.23 29.53 30.55
CA GLY A 343 -9.64 29.91 30.63
C GLY A 343 -9.85 31.42 30.71
N LEU A 344 -11.09 31.87 30.76
CA LEU A 344 -11.51 33.27 30.74
C LEU A 344 -10.78 34.17 31.77
N PHE A 345 -10.19 33.62 32.82
CA PHE A 345 -9.47 34.36 33.89
C PHE A 345 -8.00 33.94 34.03
N GLY A 346 -7.37 33.40 32.98
CA GLY A 346 -6.00 32.92 33.02
C GLY A 346 -5.79 31.58 33.72
N ALA A 347 -6.84 30.88 34.09
CA ALA A 347 -6.79 29.52 34.60
C ALA A 347 -6.56 28.50 33.47
N ILE A 348 -5.75 27.49 33.76
CA ILE A 348 -5.50 26.39 32.82
C ILE A 348 -6.73 25.51 32.69
N ALA A 349 -6.89 24.87 31.51
CA ALA A 349 -8.00 23.98 31.18
C ALA A 349 -7.51 22.56 30.94
N GLY A 350 -8.37 21.58 31.25
CA GLY A 350 -8.07 20.16 31.08
C GLY A 350 -8.57 19.56 29.79
N PHE A 351 -8.61 18.23 29.71
CA PHE A 351 -8.91 17.46 28.49
C PHE A 351 -10.35 17.64 27.98
N ILE A 352 -11.29 18.07 28.79
CA ILE A 352 -12.69 18.28 28.39
C ILE A 352 -12.80 19.43 27.39
N GLU A 353 -11.98 20.46 27.53
CA GLU A 353 -12.00 21.64 26.67
C GLU A 353 -11.16 21.50 25.40
N GLY A 354 -10.31 20.49 25.30
CA GLY A 354 -9.50 20.22 24.12
C GLY A 354 -8.09 19.78 24.44
N GLY A 355 -7.28 19.61 23.40
CA GLY A 355 -5.88 19.19 23.52
C GLY A 355 -4.93 20.35 23.80
N TRP A 356 -3.69 20.00 24.10
CA TRP A 356 -2.63 20.96 24.44
C TRP A 356 -1.51 20.95 23.38
N PRO A 357 -1.38 21.98 22.56
CA PRO A 357 -0.27 22.07 21.61
C PRO A 357 1.10 22.12 22.27
N GLY A 358 1.16 22.61 23.51
CA GLY A 358 2.40 22.70 24.28
C GLY A 358 2.89 21.40 24.90
N LEU A 359 2.07 20.33 24.85
CA LEU A 359 2.48 19.02 25.34
C LEU A 359 3.42 18.37 24.33
N ILE A 360 4.68 18.25 24.71
CA ILE A 360 5.73 17.62 23.92
C ILE A 360 6.26 16.40 24.68
N ASN A 361 6.88 15.46 23.97
CA ASN A 361 7.45 14.23 24.52
C ASN A 361 6.44 13.20 25.05
N GLY A 362 5.17 13.33 24.72
CA GLY A 362 4.16 12.36 25.11
C GLY A 362 2.78 12.68 24.57
N TRP A 363 1.89 11.70 24.60
CA TRP A 363 0.49 11.85 24.18
C TRP A 363 -0.41 12.35 25.30
N TYR A 364 -0.10 11.99 26.53
CA TYR A 364 -0.85 12.36 27.73
C TYR A 364 0.06 13.06 28.70
N GLY A 365 -0.49 13.95 29.48
CA GLY A 365 0.32 14.66 30.42
C GLY A 365 -0.47 15.51 31.39
N PHE A 366 0.28 16.29 32.13
CA PHE A 366 -0.21 17.18 33.20
C PHE A 366 0.19 18.62 32.92
N GLN A 367 -0.69 19.52 33.23
CA GLN A 367 -0.39 20.93 33.30
C GLN A 367 -0.71 21.40 34.71
N HIS A 368 0.21 22.13 35.32
CA HIS A 368 0.00 22.71 36.66
C HIS A 368 0.11 24.22 36.62
N GLN A 369 -0.56 24.85 37.54
CA GLN A 369 -0.48 26.26 37.80
C GLN A 369 -0.35 26.48 39.30
N ASN A 370 0.71 27.18 39.72
CA ASN A 370 1.00 27.54 41.11
C ASN A 370 1.65 28.92 41.18
N GLU A 371 2.10 29.32 42.35
CA GLU A 371 2.78 30.60 42.56
C GLU A 371 4.09 30.75 41.77
N GLN A 372 4.74 29.63 41.46
CA GLN A 372 6.00 29.60 40.69
C GLN A 372 5.77 29.69 39.19
N GLY A 373 4.54 29.59 38.72
CA GLY A 373 4.15 29.67 37.31
C GLY A 373 3.37 28.48 36.81
N THR A 374 3.35 28.35 35.49
CA THR A 374 2.65 27.27 34.77
C THR A 374 3.66 26.34 34.13
N GLY A 375 3.46 25.04 34.23
CA GLY A 375 4.31 24.04 33.60
C GLY A 375 3.51 22.90 32.98
N ILE A 376 4.02 22.35 31.89
CA ILE A 376 3.46 21.19 31.23
C ILE A 376 4.48 20.05 31.25
N ALA A 377 4.06 18.86 31.63
CA ALA A 377 4.90 17.68 31.63
C ALA A 377 4.13 16.48 31.06
N ALA A 378 4.79 15.72 30.20
CA ALA A 378 4.23 14.49 29.67
C ALA A 378 4.29 13.37 30.71
N ASP A 379 3.24 12.54 30.76
CA ASP A 379 3.27 11.31 31.52
C ASP A 379 3.86 10.19 30.64
N LYS A 380 5.10 9.82 30.96
CA LYS A 380 5.86 8.85 30.16
C LYS A 380 5.32 7.42 30.26
N GLU A 381 4.79 7.04 31.42
CA GLU A 381 4.30 5.67 31.64
C GLU A 381 3.05 5.37 30.82
N SER A 382 2.02 6.19 30.89
CA SER A 382 0.79 5.99 30.12
C SER A 382 1.01 6.15 28.61
N THR A 383 1.86 7.08 28.21
CA THR A 383 2.24 7.28 26.81
C THR A 383 2.96 6.06 26.27
N GLN A 384 3.94 5.51 27.00
CA GLN A 384 4.68 4.31 26.56
C GLN A 384 3.78 3.08 26.47
N LYS A 385 2.88 2.90 27.42
CA LYS A 385 1.88 1.84 27.38
C LYS A 385 0.97 1.93 26.15
N ALA A 386 0.53 3.13 25.80
CA ALA A 386 -0.29 3.36 24.60
C ALA A 386 0.52 3.08 23.32
N ILE A 387 1.78 3.51 23.26
CA ILE A 387 2.69 3.23 22.13
C ILE A 387 2.88 1.73 21.97
N ASP A 388 3.10 1.00 23.05
CA ASP A 388 3.28 -0.45 23.03
C ASP A 388 2.01 -1.16 22.54
N GLN A 389 0.84 -0.73 22.97
CA GLN A 389 -0.44 -1.28 22.50
C GLN A 389 -0.64 -1.05 21.01
N ILE A 390 -0.31 0.13 20.50
CA ILE A 390 -0.43 0.46 19.06
C ILE A 390 0.61 -0.31 18.25
N THR A 391 1.83 -0.41 18.73
CA THR A 391 2.89 -1.21 18.09
C THR A 391 2.47 -2.67 17.99
N THR A 392 1.91 -3.24 19.05
CA THR A 392 1.39 -4.60 19.05
C THR A 392 0.23 -4.76 18.05
N LYS A 393 -0.66 -3.79 17.98
CA LYS A 393 -1.76 -3.77 17.01
C LYS A 393 -1.25 -3.80 15.57
N ILE A 394 -0.30 -2.95 15.24
CA ILE A 394 0.30 -2.89 13.89
C ILE A 394 1.00 -4.21 13.57
N ASN A 395 1.79 -4.73 14.49
CA ASN A 395 2.48 -6.01 14.30
C ASN A 395 1.50 -7.18 14.11
N ASN A 396 0.40 -7.21 14.85
CA ASN A 396 -0.64 -8.22 14.69
C ASN A 396 -1.36 -8.11 13.35
N ILE A 397 -1.61 -6.90 12.86
CA ILE A 397 -2.19 -6.70 11.52
C ILE A 397 -1.24 -7.22 10.46
N ILE A 398 0.04 -6.89 10.54
CA ILE A 398 1.07 -7.37 9.61
C ILE A 398 1.14 -8.89 9.63
N GLU A 399 1.18 -9.51 10.79
CA GLU A 399 1.27 -10.96 10.96
C GLU A 399 0.03 -11.68 10.42
N LYS A 400 -1.17 -11.22 10.78
CA LYS A 400 -2.43 -11.85 10.36
C LYS A 400 -2.76 -11.63 8.89
N MET A 401 -2.26 -10.57 8.29
CA MET A 401 -2.40 -10.28 6.87
C MET A 401 -1.21 -10.79 6.05
N ASN A 402 -0.28 -11.48 6.68
CA ASN A 402 0.86 -12.07 5.98
C ASN A 402 0.38 -13.20 5.07
N GLY A 403 0.95 -13.29 3.89
CA GLY A 403 0.62 -14.28 2.87
C GLY A 403 0.67 -13.67 1.48
N ASN A 404 1.16 -14.46 0.54
CA ASN A 404 1.29 -14.05 -0.85
C ASN A 404 0.11 -14.62 -1.64
N TYR A 405 -0.47 -13.80 -2.49
CA TYR A 405 -1.41 -14.22 -3.51
C TYR A 405 -0.75 -14.10 -4.86
N ASP A 406 -0.79 -15.18 -5.63
CA ASP A 406 -0.31 -15.19 -7.01
C ASP A 406 -1.50 -15.36 -7.96
N SER A 407 -1.46 -14.64 -9.09
CA SER A 407 -2.50 -14.74 -10.09
C SER A 407 -2.46 -16.12 -10.77
N ILE A 408 -3.62 -16.71 -10.99
CA ILE A 408 -3.75 -17.95 -11.76
C ILE A 408 -3.82 -17.71 -13.26
N ARG A 409 -3.77 -16.45 -13.69
CA ARG A 409 -3.76 -16.09 -15.10
C ARG A 409 -2.50 -16.61 -15.78
N GLY A 410 -2.66 -17.29 -16.92
CA GLY A 410 -1.59 -17.80 -17.75
C GLY A 410 -1.78 -17.43 -19.21
N GLU A 411 -0.84 -17.88 -20.04
CA GLU A 411 -0.91 -17.75 -21.50
C GLU A 411 -1.55 -19.02 -22.08
N PHE A 412 -2.78 -18.89 -22.55
CA PHE A 412 -3.56 -20.00 -23.11
C PHE A 412 -3.93 -19.71 -24.57
N SER A 413 -4.24 -20.76 -25.32
CA SER A 413 -4.78 -20.64 -26.68
C SER A 413 -6.13 -19.88 -26.66
N GLN A 414 -6.57 -19.40 -27.84
CA GLN A 414 -7.86 -18.72 -27.96
C GLN A 414 -9.04 -19.57 -27.48
N VAL A 415 -8.97 -20.88 -27.67
CA VAL A 415 -10.00 -21.83 -27.20
C VAL A 415 -10.01 -21.91 -25.66
N GLU A 416 -8.86 -21.72 -25.03
CA GLU A 416 -8.68 -21.82 -23.58
C GLU A 416 -8.76 -20.47 -22.85
N GLN A 417 -9.03 -19.40 -23.57
CA GLN A 417 -9.13 -18.06 -22.93
C GLN A 417 -10.22 -17.97 -21.87
N ARG A 418 -11.19 -18.87 -21.88
CA ARG A 418 -12.17 -18.98 -20.79
C ARG A 418 -11.52 -19.23 -19.44
N ILE A 419 -10.36 -19.90 -19.41
CA ILE A 419 -9.58 -20.10 -18.18
C ILE A 419 -9.09 -18.75 -17.65
N ASN A 420 -8.57 -17.88 -18.53
CA ASN A 420 -8.17 -16.52 -18.14
C ASN A 420 -9.35 -15.66 -17.67
N MET A 421 -10.50 -15.78 -18.32
CA MET A 421 -11.71 -15.09 -17.88
C MET A 421 -12.14 -15.54 -16.49
N LEU A 422 -12.09 -16.85 -16.23
CA LEU A 422 -12.38 -17.40 -14.90
C LEU A 422 -11.32 -16.97 -13.88
N ALA A 423 -10.03 -16.99 -14.25
CA ALA A 423 -8.94 -16.53 -13.42
C ALA A 423 -9.10 -15.05 -13.05
N ASP A 424 -9.43 -14.19 -14.00
CA ASP A 424 -9.69 -12.76 -13.75
C ASP A 424 -10.88 -12.57 -12.81
N ARG A 425 -11.94 -13.36 -12.97
CA ARG A 425 -13.09 -13.32 -12.08
C ARG A 425 -12.73 -13.73 -10.65
N ILE A 426 -11.94 -14.77 -10.48
CA ILE A 426 -11.46 -15.22 -9.18
C ILE A 426 -10.52 -14.18 -8.57
N ASP A 427 -9.58 -13.66 -9.35
CA ASP A 427 -8.64 -12.62 -8.89
C ASP A 427 -9.38 -11.35 -8.45
N ASP A 428 -10.39 -10.92 -9.20
CA ASP A 428 -11.22 -9.77 -8.85
C ASP A 428 -12.04 -10.03 -7.59
N ALA A 429 -12.61 -11.24 -7.45
CA ALA A 429 -13.35 -11.61 -6.26
C ALA A 429 -12.46 -11.64 -5.01
N VAL A 430 -11.26 -12.20 -5.12
CA VAL A 430 -10.28 -12.21 -4.02
C VAL A 430 -9.83 -10.79 -3.67
N THR A 431 -9.58 -9.96 -4.68
CA THR A 431 -9.23 -8.55 -4.46
C THR A 431 -10.35 -7.79 -3.75
N ASP A 432 -11.60 -8.01 -4.15
CA ASP A 432 -12.76 -7.38 -3.52
C ASP A 432 -12.92 -7.82 -2.06
N ILE A 433 -12.75 -9.11 -1.79
CA ILE A 433 -12.79 -9.64 -0.42
C ILE A 433 -11.71 -9.00 0.46
N TRP A 434 -10.48 -8.98 -0.01
CA TRP A 434 -9.39 -8.40 0.76
C TRP A 434 -9.52 -6.88 0.91
N SER A 435 -9.99 -6.18 -0.12
CA SER A 435 -10.25 -4.73 -0.04
C SER A 435 -11.32 -4.42 1.01
N TYR A 436 -12.40 -5.18 1.02
CA TYR A 436 -13.47 -5.03 2.00
C TYR A 436 -12.98 -5.35 3.41
N ASN A 437 -12.28 -6.49 3.58
CA ASN A 437 -11.77 -6.90 4.88
C ASN A 437 -10.76 -5.91 5.44
N ALA A 438 -9.84 -5.44 4.61
CA ALA A 438 -8.84 -4.47 5.02
C ALA A 438 -9.48 -3.13 5.43
N LYS A 439 -10.43 -2.65 4.65
CA LYS A 439 -11.17 -1.43 4.96
C LYS A 439 -11.96 -1.55 6.25
N LEU A 440 -12.69 -2.64 6.42
CA LEU A 440 -13.46 -2.89 7.64
C LEU A 440 -12.55 -3.00 8.87
N LEU A 441 -11.44 -3.71 8.73
CA LEU A 441 -10.45 -3.83 9.81
C LEU A 441 -9.90 -2.47 10.22
N VAL A 442 -9.53 -1.62 9.26
CA VAL A 442 -9.01 -0.29 9.54
C VAL A 442 -10.07 0.59 10.22
N LEU A 443 -11.31 0.55 9.76
CA LEU A 443 -12.40 1.30 10.40
C LEU A 443 -12.63 0.86 11.85
N LEU A 444 -12.68 -0.45 12.10
CA LEU A 444 -12.84 -0.98 13.45
C LEU A 444 -11.66 -0.66 14.36
N GLU A 445 -10.44 -0.81 13.85
CA GLU A 445 -9.25 -0.55 14.63
C GLU A 445 -9.06 0.94 14.91
N ASN A 446 -9.49 1.82 14.00
CA ASN A 446 -9.49 3.26 14.26
C ASN A 446 -10.44 3.64 15.39
N ASP A 447 -11.64 3.08 15.41
CA ASP A 447 -12.56 3.25 16.54
C ASP A 447 -11.93 2.81 17.86
N LYS A 448 -11.35 1.62 17.88
CA LYS A 448 -10.70 1.09 19.08
C LYS A 448 -9.51 1.93 19.53
N THR A 449 -8.71 2.44 18.60
CA THR A 449 -7.55 3.29 18.92
C THR A 449 -8.00 4.60 19.55
N LEU A 450 -8.98 5.27 18.97
CA LEU A 450 -9.49 6.52 19.50
C LEU A 450 -10.16 6.32 20.88
N ASP A 451 -10.93 5.25 21.04
CA ASP A 451 -11.54 4.91 22.34
C ASP A 451 -10.48 4.58 23.38
N MET A 452 -9.41 3.89 23.00
CA MET A 452 -8.28 3.60 23.88
C MET A 452 -7.61 4.89 24.37
N HIS A 453 -7.39 5.84 23.49
CA HIS A 453 -6.81 7.13 23.87
C HIS A 453 -7.71 7.90 24.83
N ASP A 454 -9.01 7.94 24.55
CA ASP A 454 -9.97 8.58 25.45
C ASP A 454 -10.00 7.89 26.81
N ALA A 455 -9.98 6.58 26.84
CA ALA A 455 -9.94 5.80 28.07
C ALA A 455 -8.63 6.05 28.85
N ASN A 456 -7.50 6.16 28.16
CA ASN A 456 -6.21 6.43 28.80
C ASN A 456 -6.17 7.80 29.48
N VAL A 457 -6.73 8.82 28.83
CA VAL A 457 -6.84 10.16 29.43
C VAL A 457 -7.71 10.13 30.69
N ARG A 458 -8.85 9.47 30.62
CA ARG A 458 -9.77 9.31 31.77
C ARG A 458 -9.15 8.51 32.90
N ASN A 459 -8.41 7.45 32.57
CA ASN A 459 -7.67 6.66 33.56
C ASN A 459 -6.60 7.49 34.27
N LEU A 460 -5.91 8.34 33.54
CA LEU A 460 -4.93 9.25 34.11
C LEU A 460 -5.59 10.28 35.03
N HIS A 461 -6.72 10.81 34.63
CA HIS A 461 -7.54 11.70 35.48
C HIS A 461 -8.01 11.00 36.76
N ASP A 462 -8.50 9.76 36.65
CA ASP A 462 -8.93 8.98 37.81
C ASP A 462 -7.76 8.62 38.73
N GLN A 463 -6.58 8.37 38.20
CA GLN A 463 -5.36 8.14 38.97
C GLN A 463 -5.01 9.37 39.81
N VAL A 464 -5.08 10.57 39.23
CA VAL A 464 -4.86 11.81 39.94
C VAL A 464 -5.92 12.01 41.04
N ARG A 465 -7.17 11.74 40.75
CA ARG A 465 -8.26 11.78 41.73
C ARG A 465 -7.98 10.87 42.93
N ARG A 466 -7.56 9.63 42.69
CA ARG A 466 -7.24 8.67 43.76
C ARG A 466 -6.07 9.08 44.60
N VAL A 467 -5.08 9.75 44.00
CA VAL A 467 -3.90 10.24 44.72
C VAL A 467 -4.24 11.46 45.59
N LEU A 468 -5.02 12.38 45.04
CA LEU A 468 -5.37 13.62 45.73
C LEU A 468 -6.45 13.44 46.81
N LYS A 469 -7.32 12.42 46.61
CA LYS A 469 -8.45 12.14 47.54
C LYS A 469 -9.27 13.40 47.87
N ALA A 470 -9.34 13.76 49.14
CA ALA A 470 -10.11 14.90 49.65
C ALA A 470 -9.35 16.24 49.57
N ASN A 471 -8.09 16.24 49.16
CA ASN A 471 -7.24 17.44 49.14
C ASN A 471 -7.46 18.31 47.91
N ALA A 472 -8.32 17.93 47.02
CA ALA A 472 -8.62 18.67 45.79
C ALA A 472 -10.10 18.58 45.45
N ILE A 473 -10.58 19.56 44.71
CA ILE A 473 -11.95 19.59 44.14
C ILE A 473 -11.84 19.38 42.63
N ASP A 474 -12.63 18.44 42.12
CA ASP A 474 -12.75 18.23 40.68
C ASP A 474 -13.57 19.37 40.06
N GLU A 475 -12.98 20.11 39.15
CA GLU A 475 -13.64 21.26 38.50
C GLU A 475 -14.55 20.83 37.34
N GLY A 476 -14.58 19.55 36.96
CA GLY A 476 -15.42 19.04 35.91
C GLY A 476 -14.88 19.23 34.48
N ASN A 477 -13.77 19.97 34.31
CA ASN A 477 -13.15 20.23 33.01
C ASN A 477 -11.83 19.46 32.80
N GLY A 478 -11.55 18.46 33.63
CA GLY A 478 -10.29 17.71 33.63
C GLY A 478 -9.22 18.29 34.57
N CYS A 479 -9.54 19.31 35.34
CA CYS A 479 -8.65 19.94 36.28
C CYS A 479 -9.09 19.65 37.72
N PHE A 480 -8.10 19.69 38.62
CA PHE A 480 -8.31 19.63 40.05
C PHE A 480 -7.80 20.92 40.68
N GLU A 481 -8.64 21.58 41.46
CA GLU A 481 -8.27 22.69 42.28
C GLU A 481 -7.74 22.18 43.61
N LEU A 482 -6.48 22.43 43.91
CA LEU A 482 -5.86 22.00 45.15
C LEU A 482 -6.31 22.88 46.32
N LEU A 483 -6.66 22.25 47.43
CA LEU A 483 -7.09 22.92 48.65
C LEU A 483 -5.92 23.29 49.57
N HIS A 484 -4.70 23.20 49.08
CA HIS A 484 -3.49 23.56 49.75
C HIS A 484 -2.48 24.17 48.78
N LYS A 485 -1.45 24.83 49.29
CA LYS A 485 -0.35 25.30 48.48
C LYS A 485 0.52 24.14 48.03
N CYS A 486 0.78 24.05 46.74
CA CYS A 486 1.60 23.02 46.14
C CYS A 486 2.67 23.66 45.25
N ASN A 487 3.91 23.62 45.69
CA ASN A 487 5.05 24.10 44.91
C ASN A 487 5.38 23.09 43.79
N ASP A 488 6.41 23.37 42.99
CA ASP A 488 6.78 22.49 41.88
C ASP A 488 7.19 21.09 42.34
N SER A 489 7.82 20.96 43.51
CA SER A 489 8.14 19.65 44.11
C SER A 489 6.89 18.86 44.48
N CYS A 490 5.91 19.53 45.06
CA CYS A 490 4.61 18.94 45.37
C CYS A 490 3.88 18.48 44.07
N MET A 491 3.88 19.31 43.06
CA MET A 491 3.28 18.98 41.76
C MET A 491 3.95 17.75 41.10
N GLU A 492 5.28 17.63 41.22
CA GLU A 492 6.00 16.48 40.73
C GLU A 492 5.61 15.20 41.46
N THR A 493 5.39 15.25 42.76
CA THR A 493 4.93 14.08 43.54
C THR A 493 3.53 13.62 43.09
N ILE A 494 2.66 14.52 42.70
CA ILE A 494 1.35 14.18 42.12
C ILE A 494 1.54 13.48 40.77
N ARG A 495 2.42 13.99 39.92
CA ARG A 495 2.68 13.42 38.60
C ARG A 495 3.28 12.01 38.69
N ASN A 496 4.23 11.77 39.60
CA ASN A 496 4.90 10.49 39.73
C ASN A 496 4.19 9.48 40.66
N GLY A 497 3.07 9.87 41.25
CA GLY A 497 2.28 9.00 42.12
C GLY A 497 2.78 8.84 43.54
N THR A 498 3.80 9.62 43.96
CA THR A 498 4.37 9.56 45.30
C THR A 498 3.77 10.60 46.28
N TYR A 499 2.70 11.26 45.86
CA TYR A 499 1.99 12.24 46.67
C TYR A 499 1.44 11.63 47.94
N ASN A 500 1.75 12.23 49.10
CA ASN A 500 1.22 11.84 50.40
C ASN A 500 0.12 12.81 50.81
N HIS A 501 -1.13 12.36 50.76
CA HIS A 501 -2.28 13.19 51.10
C HIS A 501 -2.35 13.57 52.58
N MET A 502 -1.70 12.81 53.46
CA MET A 502 -1.73 13.07 54.91
C MET A 502 -1.00 14.34 55.31
N GLU A 503 0.03 14.73 54.59
CA GLU A 503 0.79 15.94 54.86
C GLU A 503 -0.03 17.23 54.74
N TYR A 504 -1.04 17.20 53.86
CA TYR A 504 -1.85 18.36 53.50
C TYR A 504 -3.29 18.27 53.97
N GLU A 505 -3.65 17.24 54.72
CA GLU A 505 -5.03 16.94 55.08
C GLU A 505 -5.65 18.02 55.95
N GLU A 506 -4.91 18.54 56.95
CA GLU A 506 -5.41 19.60 57.84
C GLU A 506 -5.64 20.91 57.08
N GLU A 507 -4.68 21.34 56.27
CA GLU A 507 -4.78 22.56 55.47
C GLU A 507 -5.95 22.47 54.49
N SER A 508 -6.10 21.34 53.83
CA SER A 508 -7.21 21.08 52.91
C SER A 508 -8.56 21.09 53.59
N LYS A 509 -8.65 20.53 54.80
CA LYS A 509 -9.89 20.51 55.58
C LYS A 509 -10.30 21.91 56.02
N LEU A 510 -9.37 22.73 56.47
CA LEU A 510 -9.63 24.10 56.86
C LEU A 510 -10.11 24.95 55.66
N LYS A 511 -9.47 24.81 54.50
CA LYS A 511 -9.86 25.53 53.28
C LYS A 511 -11.22 25.07 52.76
N ARG A 512 -11.55 23.80 52.88
CA ARG A 512 -12.86 23.26 52.52
C ARG A 512 -13.96 23.85 53.40
N GLN A 513 -13.75 23.94 54.69
CA GLN A 513 -14.70 24.53 55.60
C GLN A 513 -14.91 26.03 55.32
N GLU A 514 -13.87 26.74 54.94
CA GLU A 514 -13.95 28.14 54.53
C GLU A 514 -14.77 28.32 53.26
N ILE A 515 -14.57 27.47 52.22
CA ILE A 515 -15.29 27.54 50.98
C ILE A 515 -16.79 27.16 51.19
N GLU A 516 -17.09 26.16 51.99
CA GLU A 516 -18.47 25.77 52.32
C GLU A 516 -19.17 26.88 53.13
N GLY A 517 -18.44 27.55 54.01
CA GLY A 517 -18.95 28.68 54.76
C GLY A 517 -19.29 29.89 53.88
N ILE A 518 -18.49 30.17 52.87
CA ILE A 518 -18.77 31.23 51.88
C ILE A 518 -19.95 30.87 50.99
N LYS A 519 -20.09 29.64 50.53
CA LYS A 519 -21.23 29.16 49.75
C LYS A 519 -22.55 29.24 50.49
N LEU A 520 -22.56 28.84 51.75
CA LEU A 520 -23.73 28.94 52.59
C LEU A 520 -24.19 30.36 52.84
N LYS A 521 -23.26 31.30 53.00
CA LYS A 521 -23.56 32.74 53.17
C LYS A 521 -24.03 33.41 51.89
N SER A 522 -23.54 33.01 50.72
CA SER A 522 -23.92 33.65 49.44
C SER A 522 -25.27 33.16 48.92
N ASP A 523 -25.61 31.89 49.12
CA ASP A 523 -26.85 31.31 48.55
C ASP A 523 -28.12 31.67 49.34
N ASP A 524 -28.06 31.81 50.67
CA ASP A 524 -29.27 32.04 51.50
C ASP A 524 -29.58 33.53 51.75
N ASN A 525 -28.60 34.42 51.81
CA ASN A 525 -28.85 35.84 52.17
C ASN A 525 -28.88 36.80 50.97
N VAL A 526 -28.07 36.59 49.93
CA VAL A 526 -27.99 37.50 48.77
C VAL A 526 -29.13 37.28 47.77
N TYR A 527 -29.46 36.04 47.49
CA TYR A 527 -30.54 35.70 46.56
C TYR A 527 -31.93 36.06 47.10
N LYS A 528 -32.19 35.80 48.37
CA LYS A 528 -33.47 36.21 48.99
C LYS A 528 -33.58 37.74 49.06
N ALA A 529 -32.52 38.44 49.47
CA ALA A 529 -32.51 39.89 49.53
C ALA A 529 -32.69 40.55 48.17
N LEU A 530 -32.01 40.05 47.10
CA LEU A 530 -32.14 40.55 45.73
C LEU A 530 -33.52 40.26 45.13
N SER A 531 -34.06 39.07 45.39
CA SER A 531 -35.39 38.67 44.90
C SER A 531 -36.49 39.55 45.56
N ILE A 532 -36.43 39.77 46.84
CA ILE A 532 -37.37 40.63 47.58
C ILE A 532 -37.26 42.08 47.11
N TYR A 533 -36.05 42.60 46.96
CA TYR A 533 -35.81 43.93 46.45
C TYR A 533 -36.33 44.13 45.02
N SER A 534 -36.10 43.19 44.14
CA SER A 534 -36.59 43.20 42.77
C SER A 534 -38.12 43.14 42.69
N CYS A 535 -38.78 42.35 43.53
CA CYS A 535 -40.23 42.31 43.63
C CYS A 535 -40.81 43.62 44.15
N ILE A 536 -40.21 44.23 45.15
CA ILE A 536 -40.66 45.51 45.68
C ILE A 536 -40.48 46.62 44.63
N ALA A 537 -39.32 46.68 44.00
CA ALA A 537 -39.05 47.69 42.96
C ALA A 537 -40.00 47.58 41.76
N SER A 538 -40.25 46.36 41.27
CA SER A 538 -41.20 46.15 40.16
C SER A 538 -42.64 46.48 40.53
N SER A 539 -43.03 46.20 41.78
CA SER A 539 -44.37 46.55 42.27
C SER A 539 -44.57 48.09 42.36
N ILE A 540 -43.57 48.82 42.82
CA ILE A 540 -43.62 50.27 42.88
C ILE A 540 -43.71 50.90 41.47
N VAL A 541 -42.90 50.40 40.53
CA VAL A 541 -42.94 50.85 39.13
C VAL A 541 -44.30 50.57 38.51
N LEU A 542 -44.89 49.42 38.75
CA LEU A 542 -46.18 49.04 38.20
C LEU A 542 -47.31 49.90 38.75
N VAL A 543 -47.29 50.16 40.06
CA VAL A 543 -48.26 51.11 40.70
C VAL A 543 -48.06 52.52 40.15
N GLY A 544 -46.85 52.98 39.97
CA GLY A 544 -46.56 54.28 39.34
C GLY A 544 -47.07 54.38 37.90
N LEU A 545 -46.90 53.35 37.10
CA LEU A 545 -47.44 53.30 35.72
C LEU A 545 -48.97 53.31 35.68
N ILE A 546 -49.62 52.57 36.60
CA ILE A 546 -51.08 52.56 36.70
C ILE A 546 -51.61 53.95 37.09
N LEU A 547 -50.96 54.59 38.08
CA LEU A 547 -51.34 55.94 38.49
C LEU A 547 -51.12 56.97 37.36
N ALA A 548 -50.01 56.90 36.65
CA ALA A 548 -49.72 57.72 35.49
C ALA A 548 -50.75 57.51 34.37
N PHE A 549 -51.15 56.26 34.11
CA PHE A 549 -52.19 55.95 33.14
C PHE A 549 -53.59 56.50 33.54
N ILE A 550 -53.92 56.36 34.82
CA ILE A 550 -55.17 56.92 35.36
C ILE A 550 -55.16 58.45 35.23
N MET A 551 -54.09 59.14 35.60
CA MET A 551 -53.96 60.59 35.45
C MET A 551 -54.01 61.01 33.99
N TRP A 552 -53.37 60.29 33.08
CA TRP A 552 -53.46 60.57 31.62
C TRP A 552 -54.88 60.38 31.07
N ALA A 553 -55.54 59.30 31.48
CA ALA A 553 -56.94 59.03 31.09
C ALA A 553 -57.87 60.08 31.67
N CYS A 554 -57.63 60.56 32.90
CA CYS A 554 -58.43 61.65 33.45
C CYS A 554 -58.13 63.01 32.83
N SER A 555 -56.92 63.32 32.38
CA SER A 555 -56.53 64.55 31.70
C SER A 555 -57.00 64.61 30.26
N SER A 556 -57.21 63.50 29.60
CA SER A 556 -57.73 63.42 28.23
C SER A 556 -59.24 63.42 28.11
N GLY A 557 -59.99 63.62 29.21
CA GLY A 557 -61.47 63.80 29.19
C GLY A 557 -62.27 62.49 28.97
N SER A 558 -61.65 61.33 28.97
CA SER A 558 -62.30 60.02 28.74
C SER A 558 -62.71 59.28 29.98
N CYS A 559 -62.53 59.87 31.19
CA CYS A 559 -62.95 59.24 32.43
C CYS A 559 -64.39 59.49 32.74
N ARG A 560 -65.27 58.59 32.26
CA ARG A 560 -66.59 58.40 32.83
C ARG A 560 -66.58 57.04 33.57
N PHE A 561 -66.18 57.03 34.80
CA PHE A 561 -66.46 55.89 35.66
C PHE A 561 -67.86 56.14 36.29
N ASN A 562 -68.86 55.47 35.76
CA ASN A 562 -70.11 55.22 36.47
C ASN A 562 -69.91 54.08 37.44
N ILE A 563 -69.61 54.35 38.68
CA ILE A 563 -69.73 53.40 39.78
C ILE A 563 -71.25 53.39 40.13
N CYS A 564 -71.93 52.33 39.67
CA CYS A 564 -73.23 51.97 40.25
C CYS A 564 -72.96 51.12 41.48
N ILE A 565 -73.36 51.62 42.61
CA ILE A 565 -73.53 50.87 43.87
C ILE A 565 -74.80 50.06 43.73
#